data_5596061faddecc5bff0ac89db8db78b2
#
_entry.id   5596061faddecc5bff0ac89db8db78b2
#
_cell.length_a   1.000
_cell.length_b   1.000
_cell.length_c   1.000
_cell.angle_alpha   90.00
_cell.angle_beta   90.00
_cell.angle_gamma   90.00
#
_symmetry.space_group_name_H-M   'P 1'
#
loop_
_entity.id
_entity.type
_entity.pdbx_description
1 polymer ?
#
loop_
_entity_poly.entity_id
_entity_poly.type
_entity_poly.pdbx_seq_one_letter_code
_entity_poly.pdbx_strand_id
1 'polypeptide(L)'
;MNHPKPPQQQPRQDLAEIIATHLSSAWLRPVAEHSRAAFESVHRAVDASTAPLIIDSCCGIGDSTRNLASAFPDALVLGIDKSEHRLARHRSDDDANYLILRADVNDFWRLAAEAGWQPAQHFLLYPNPYPKASQFRKRWYGSPAFSALIDLGGLLTMRTNWSVYAEEFVLALNAAGYQSSGRQLFDEKPITAFETKYKERGDSLFEVVSDLDQVALAQT
;
A
#
# COMPACT_ATOMS: atom_id res chain seq x y z
N MET A 1 -3.32 34.02 -15.66
CA MET A 1 -2.95 33.44 -14.35
C MET A 1 -3.59 32.05 -14.29
N ASN A 2 -2.78 30.97 -14.27
CA ASN A 2 -3.30 29.60 -14.13
C ASN A 2 -3.66 29.38 -12.65
N HIS A 3 -4.93 29.51 -12.29
CA HIS A 3 -5.39 29.11 -10.97
C HIS A 3 -5.21 27.60 -10.82
N PRO A 4 -4.64 27.12 -9.71
CA PRO A 4 -4.51 25.69 -9.48
C PRO A 4 -5.91 25.05 -9.47
N LYS A 5 -6.12 24.00 -10.27
CA LYS A 5 -7.39 23.27 -10.27
C LYS A 5 -7.67 22.75 -8.85
N PRO A 6 -8.93 22.84 -8.39
CA PRO A 6 -9.30 22.37 -7.04
C PRO A 6 -9.10 20.84 -6.91
N PRO A 7 -9.01 20.33 -5.68
CA PRO A 7 -9.06 18.90 -5.42
C PRO A 7 -10.35 18.27 -5.96
N GLN A 8 -10.28 17.00 -6.34
CA GLN A 8 -11.45 16.22 -6.71
C GLN A 8 -12.36 16.07 -5.47
N GLN A 9 -13.67 16.27 -5.66
CA GLN A 9 -14.65 16.29 -4.56
C GLN A 9 -15.48 15.00 -4.49
N GLN A 10 -15.52 14.20 -5.55
CA GLN A 10 -16.32 12.98 -5.64
C GLN A 10 -15.54 11.88 -6.36
N PRO A 11 -15.84 10.60 -6.10
CA PRO A 11 -15.29 9.47 -6.85
C PRO A 11 -15.55 9.59 -8.35
N ARG A 12 -14.65 9.01 -9.13
CA ARG A 12 -14.79 8.93 -10.59
C ARG A 12 -15.89 7.94 -10.98
N GLN A 13 -16.69 8.33 -11.96
CA GLN A 13 -17.78 7.47 -12.47
C GLN A 13 -17.26 6.32 -13.34
N ASP A 14 -16.14 6.51 -14.04
CA ASP A 14 -15.50 5.51 -14.92
C ASP A 14 -14.48 4.60 -14.19
N LEU A 15 -14.46 4.61 -12.85
CA LEU A 15 -13.45 3.90 -12.07
C LEU A 15 -13.48 2.39 -12.33
N ALA A 16 -14.66 1.79 -12.37
CA ALA A 16 -14.82 0.34 -12.60
C ALA A 16 -14.26 -0.11 -13.95
N GLU A 17 -14.46 0.67 -15.01
CA GLU A 17 -13.93 0.41 -16.36
C GLU A 17 -12.40 0.48 -16.37
N ILE A 18 -11.84 1.45 -15.66
CA ILE A 18 -10.38 1.60 -15.51
C ILE A 18 -9.80 0.39 -14.77
N ILE A 19 -10.42 -0.04 -13.68
CA ILE A 19 -9.98 -1.22 -12.92
C ILE A 19 -10.05 -2.47 -13.79
N ALA A 20 -11.16 -2.73 -14.49
CA ALA A 20 -11.28 -3.84 -15.42
C ALA A 20 -10.16 -3.84 -16.49
N THR A 21 -9.81 -2.66 -17.01
CA THR A 21 -8.71 -2.51 -17.96
C THR A 21 -7.36 -2.87 -17.33
N HIS A 22 -7.08 -2.44 -16.09
CA HIS A 22 -5.83 -2.76 -15.41
C HIS A 22 -5.70 -4.25 -15.10
N LEU A 23 -6.78 -4.91 -14.72
CA LEU A 23 -6.79 -6.33 -14.39
C LEU A 23 -6.68 -7.24 -15.62
N SER A 24 -7.19 -6.77 -16.77
CA SER A 24 -7.14 -7.53 -18.04
C SER A 24 -5.87 -7.28 -18.87
N SER A 25 -5.01 -6.34 -18.45
CA SER A 25 -3.86 -5.90 -19.24
C SER A 25 -2.55 -6.13 -18.50
N ALA A 26 -1.61 -6.82 -19.13
CA ALA A 26 -0.26 -6.97 -18.57
C ALA A 26 0.46 -5.61 -18.51
N TRP A 27 1.04 -5.30 -17.37
CA TRP A 27 1.89 -4.12 -17.23
C TRP A 27 3.34 -4.41 -17.59
N LEU A 28 3.75 -3.96 -18.77
CA LEU A 28 5.04 -4.31 -19.39
C LEU A 28 6.21 -3.38 -19.02
N ARG A 29 6.03 -2.46 -18.06
CA ARG A 29 7.15 -1.59 -17.62
C ARG A 29 8.29 -2.48 -17.10
N PRO A 30 9.53 -2.31 -17.58
CA PRO A 30 10.69 -3.05 -17.04
C PRO A 30 10.86 -2.79 -15.54
N VAL A 31 11.19 -3.84 -14.79
CA VAL A 31 11.58 -3.73 -13.38
C VAL A 31 12.94 -3.06 -13.30
N ALA A 32 13.07 -2.06 -12.43
CA ALA A 32 14.33 -1.37 -12.21
C ALA A 32 15.35 -2.29 -11.51
N GLU A 33 16.61 -2.21 -11.92
CA GLU A 33 17.72 -3.05 -11.41
C GLU A 33 17.82 -2.99 -9.87
N HIS A 34 17.76 -1.79 -9.30
CA HIS A 34 17.83 -1.61 -7.85
C HIS A 34 16.65 -2.24 -7.09
N SER A 35 15.45 -2.27 -7.71
CA SER A 35 14.27 -2.91 -7.12
C SER A 35 14.43 -4.44 -7.15
N ARG A 36 14.97 -4.97 -8.25
CA ARG A 36 15.28 -6.42 -8.38
C ARG A 36 16.33 -6.83 -7.37
N ALA A 37 17.45 -6.11 -7.28
CA ALA A 37 18.50 -6.39 -6.32
C ALA A 37 18.01 -6.35 -4.87
N ALA A 38 17.16 -5.37 -4.53
CA ALA A 38 16.55 -5.27 -3.20
C ALA A 38 15.65 -6.48 -2.91
N PHE A 39 14.81 -6.90 -3.87
CA PHE A 39 13.98 -8.09 -3.74
C PHE A 39 14.83 -9.35 -3.54
N GLU A 40 15.82 -9.59 -4.40
CA GLU A 40 16.70 -10.76 -4.33
C GLU A 40 17.47 -10.85 -3.01
N SER A 41 17.82 -9.70 -2.41
CA SER A 41 18.54 -9.65 -1.12
C SER A 41 17.74 -10.24 0.03
N VAL A 42 16.41 -10.25 -0.04
CA VAL A 42 15.52 -10.74 1.03
C VAL A 42 14.74 -11.98 0.65
N HIS A 43 14.60 -12.29 -0.63
CA HIS A 43 13.76 -13.38 -1.13
C HIS A 43 14.06 -14.71 -0.43
N ARG A 44 15.33 -15.10 -0.36
CA ARG A 44 15.73 -16.35 0.32
C ARG A 44 15.40 -16.36 1.81
N ALA A 45 15.50 -15.23 2.48
CA ALA A 45 15.19 -15.13 3.91
C ALA A 45 13.68 -15.24 4.15
N VAL A 46 12.87 -14.64 3.27
CA VAL A 46 11.41 -14.76 3.32
C VAL A 46 10.96 -16.19 3.05
N ASP A 47 11.48 -16.83 2.01
CA ASP A 47 11.13 -18.21 1.66
C ASP A 47 11.52 -19.24 2.71
N ALA A 48 12.62 -18.99 3.43
CA ALA A 48 13.08 -19.86 4.52
C ALA A 48 12.35 -19.58 5.85
N SER A 49 11.60 -18.48 5.93
CA SER A 49 10.89 -18.08 7.15
C SER A 49 9.55 -18.80 7.26
N THR A 50 9.23 -19.28 8.47
CA THR A 50 7.89 -19.76 8.82
C THR A 50 7.04 -18.69 9.50
N ALA A 51 7.63 -17.52 9.79
CA ALA A 51 6.92 -16.39 10.37
C ALA A 51 5.95 -15.76 9.39
N PRO A 52 4.78 -15.28 9.83
CA PRO A 52 3.89 -14.51 8.98
C PRO A 52 4.61 -13.30 8.38
N LEU A 53 4.45 -13.09 7.06
CA LEU A 53 5.03 -11.95 6.38
C LEU A 53 4.09 -10.75 6.45
N ILE A 54 4.62 -9.59 6.83
CA ILE A 54 3.91 -8.30 6.79
C ILE A 54 4.66 -7.35 5.87
N ILE A 55 3.94 -6.70 4.95
CA ILE A 55 4.52 -5.71 4.03
C ILE A 55 4.02 -4.31 4.41
N ASP A 56 4.95 -3.39 4.66
CA ASP A 56 4.70 -1.95 4.87
C ASP A 56 5.15 -1.18 3.63
N SER A 57 4.21 -0.94 2.73
CA SER A 57 4.45 -0.28 1.45
C SER A 57 4.50 1.23 1.58
N CYS A 58 5.57 1.86 1.05
CA CYS A 58 5.86 3.29 1.18
C CYS A 58 6.20 3.71 2.62
N CYS A 59 6.97 2.91 3.35
CA CYS A 59 7.28 3.06 4.77
C CYS A 59 8.00 4.38 5.15
N GLY A 60 8.44 5.16 4.19
CA GLY A 60 9.10 6.45 4.41
C GLY A 60 10.43 6.32 5.14
N ILE A 61 10.50 6.80 6.38
CA ILE A 61 11.69 6.67 7.24
C ILE A 61 11.68 5.38 8.09
N GLY A 62 10.66 4.52 7.91
CA GLY A 62 10.56 3.22 8.58
C GLY A 62 9.92 3.25 9.98
N ASP A 63 9.34 4.38 10.42
CA ASP A 63 8.68 4.45 11.73
C ASP A 63 7.45 3.54 11.79
N SER A 64 6.65 3.48 10.71
CA SER A 64 5.52 2.54 10.61
C SER A 64 5.98 1.09 10.65
N THR A 65 7.03 0.76 9.93
CA THR A 65 7.60 -0.60 9.91
C THR A 65 8.00 -1.04 11.31
N ARG A 66 8.69 -0.19 12.06
CA ARG A 66 9.09 -0.46 13.44
C ARG A 66 7.88 -0.61 14.37
N ASN A 67 6.87 0.24 14.23
CA ASN A 67 5.64 0.13 15.02
C ASN A 67 4.86 -1.14 14.70
N LEU A 68 4.81 -1.57 13.44
CA LEU A 68 4.22 -2.85 13.02
C LEU A 68 5.03 -4.03 13.57
N ALA A 69 6.36 -3.99 13.48
CA ALA A 69 7.23 -5.01 14.06
C ALA A 69 7.00 -5.19 15.56
N SER A 70 6.84 -4.09 16.29
CA SER A 70 6.50 -4.12 17.72
C SER A 70 5.10 -4.66 18.00
N ALA A 71 4.13 -4.40 17.10
CA ALA A 71 2.75 -4.88 17.23
C ALA A 71 2.60 -6.37 16.85
N PHE A 72 3.47 -6.89 16.01
CA PHE A 72 3.47 -8.26 15.50
C PHE A 72 4.84 -8.93 15.75
N PRO A 73 5.19 -9.24 17.01
CA PRO A 73 6.54 -9.71 17.37
C PRO A 73 6.92 -11.05 16.73
N ASP A 74 5.93 -11.89 16.36
CA ASP A 74 6.14 -13.20 15.75
C ASP A 74 6.18 -13.15 14.21
N ALA A 75 6.02 -11.97 13.60
CA ALA A 75 6.04 -11.78 12.15
C ALA A 75 7.39 -11.27 11.66
N LEU A 76 7.67 -11.47 10.36
CA LEU A 76 8.71 -10.74 9.63
C LEU A 76 8.08 -9.54 8.93
N VAL A 77 8.53 -8.33 9.24
CA VAL A 77 7.99 -7.09 8.66
C VAL A 77 8.97 -6.51 7.64
N LEU A 78 8.50 -6.28 6.41
CA LEU A 78 9.28 -5.65 5.35
C LEU A 78 8.77 -4.24 5.08
N GLY A 79 9.58 -3.23 5.37
CA GLY A 79 9.33 -1.84 4.99
C GLY A 79 9.97 -1.52 3.64
N ILE A 80 9.18 -1.01 2.70
CA ILE A 80 9.66 -0.70 1.34
C ILE A 80 9.42 0.78 1.05
N ASP A 81 10.45 1.50 0.65
CA ASP A 81 10.35 2.86 0.13
C ASP A 81 11.39 3.11 -0.98
N LYS A 82 11.03 3.92 -1.97
CA LYS A 82 11.95 4.25 -3.07
C LYS A 82 12.95 5.35 -2.74
N SER A 83 12.68 6.13 -1.71
CA SER A 83 13.45 7.34 -1.40
C SER A 83 14.66 7.03 -0.52
N GLU A 84 15.82 6.95 -1.13
CA GLU A 84 17.11 6.84 -0.42
C GLU A 84 17.27 7.89 0.68
N HIS A 85 16.90 9.14 0.39
CA HIS A 85 16.99 10.23 1.37
C HIS A 85 16.08 10.00 2.60
N ARG A 86 14.91 9.37 2.44
CA ARG A 86 14.06 9.03 3.57
C ARG A 86 14.64 7.87 4.34
N LEU A 87 15.04 6.81 3.66
CA LEU A 87 15.60 5.60 4.27
C LEU A 87 16.91 5.86 5.00
N ALA A 88 17.75 6.78 4.51
CA ALA A 88 18.99 7.20 5.20
C ALA A 88 18.75 7.84 6.59
N ARG A 89 17.50 8.22 6.91
CA ARG A 89 17.09 8.75 8.22
C ARG A 89 16.55 7.67 9.15
N HIS A 90 16.41 6.44 8.65
CA HIS A 90 15.98 5.31 9.47
C HIS A 90 16.99 5.04 10.59
N ARG A 91 16.48 4.74 11.77
CA ARG A 91 17.29 4.28 12.91
C ARG A 91 16.97 2.81 13.11
N SER A 92 17.93 1.96 12.77
CA SER A 92 17.80 0.51 12.93
C SER A 92 17.84 0.11 14.40
N ASP A 93 17.14 -0.96 14.72
CA ASP A 93 17.24 -1.69 15.97
C ASP A 93 17.88 -3.05 15.65
N ASP A 94 19.01 -3.39 16.27
CA ASP A 94 19.85 -4.52 15.86
C ASP A 94 19.21 -5.92 16.01
N ASP A 95 18.20 -6.07 16.87
CA ASP A 95 17.50 -7.35 17.12
C ASP A 95 16.04 -7.33 16.64
N ALA A 96 15.72 -6.48 15.67
CA ALA A 96 14.34 -6.31 15.25
C ALA A 96 13.89 -7.37 14.23
N ASN A 97 12.61 -7.74 14.31
CA ASN A 97 11.93 -8.63 13.37
C ASN A 97 11.47 -7.92 12.08
N TYR A 98 12.23 -6.91 11.63
CA TYR A 98 11.93 -6.19 10.39
C TYR A 98 13.16 -5.90 9.54
N LEU A 99 12.91 -5.68 8.25
CA LEU A 99 13.90 -5.23 7.29
C LEU A 99 13.38 -3.99 6.53
N ILE A 100 14.28 -3.08 6.20
CA ILE A 100 13.97 -1.90 5.38
C ILE A 100 14.66 -2.01 4.03
N LEU A 101 13.90 -1.84 2.95
CA LEU A 101 14.35 -2.03 1.58
C LEU A 101 14.15 -0.78 0.73
N ARG A 102 15.17 -0.45 -0.08
CA ARG A 102 15.04 0.57 -1.11
C ARG A 102 14.58 -0.04 -2.43
N ALA A 103 13.29 0.11 -2.75
CA ALA A 103 12.73 -0.33 -4.02
C ALA A 103 11.57 0.56 -4.46
N ASP A 104 11.29 0.60 -5.77
CA ASP A 104 9.99 1.09 -6.25
C ASP A 104 8.94 0.06 -5.87
N VAL A 105 7.96 0.46 -5.07
CA VAL A 105 6.89 -0.41 -4.57
C VAL A 105 6.14 -1.12 -5.70
N ASN A 106 5.94 -0.44 -6.85
CA ASN A 106 5.31 -1.08 -8.01
C ASN A 106 6.10 -2.27 -8.53
N ASP A 107 7.43 -2.15 -8.57
CA ASP A 107 8.31 -3.23 -9.01
C ASP A 107 8.35 -4.35 -7.97
N PHE A 108 8.41 -3.96 -6.68
CA PHE A 108 8.48 -4.91 -5.58
C PHE A 108 7.23 -5.79 -5.50
N TRP A 109 6.03 -5.21 -5.60
CA TRP A 109 4.78 -5.98 -5.63
C TRP A 109 4.75 -6.99 -6.77
N ARG A 110 5.18 -6.60 -7.96
CA ARG A 110 5.25 -7.52 -9.12
C ARG A 110 6.19 -8.67 -8.86
N LEU A 111 7.40 -8.39 -8.38
CA LEU A 111 8.39 -9.42 -8.07
C LEU A 111 7.91 -10.37 -6.98
N ALA A 112 7.29 -9.84 -5.93
CA ALA A 112 6.75 -10.62 -4.84
C ALA A 112 5.57 -11.51 -5.29
N ALA A 113 4.65 -10.97 -6.10
CA ALA A 113 3.55 -11.73 -6.68
C ALA A 113 4.06 -12.82 -7.66
N GLU A 114 5.01 -12.49 -8.55
CA GLU A 114 5.66 -13.44 -9.47
C GLU A 114 6.38 -14.56 -8.71
N ALA A 115 6.95 -14.29 -7.54
CA ALA A 115 7.60 -15.26 -6.68
C ALA A 115 6.61 -16.07 -5.81
N GLY A 116 5.31 -15.76 -5.87
CA GLY A 116 4.29 -16.46 -5.11
C GLY A 116 4.26 -16.12 -3.61
N TRP A 117 4.75 -14.94 -3.22
CA TRP A 117 4.66 -14.52 -1.83
C TRP A 117 3.21 -14.32 -1.40
N GLN A 118 2.93 -14.71 -0.17
CA GLN A 118 1.61 -14.60 0.46
C GLN A 118 1.74 -13.87 1.79
N PRO A 119 1.76 -12.53 1.81
CA PRO A 119 1.82 -11.79 3.05
C PRO A 119 0.55 -12.00 3.87
N ALA A 120 0.69 -12.24 5.17
CA ALA A 120 -0.44 -12.30 6.08
C ALA A 120 -1.16 -10.93 6.18
N GLN A 121 -0.37 -9.84 6.10
CA GLN A 121 -0.90 -8.47 6.10
C GLN A 121 -0.09 -7.57 5.17
N HIS A 122 -0.80 -6.61 4.56
CA HIS A 122 -0.22 -5.62 3.68
C HIS A 122 -0.71 -4.22 4.07
N PHE A 123 0.20 -3.36 4.48
CA PHE A 123 -0.10 -2.00 4.89
C PHE A 123 0.28 -1.00 3.81
N LEU A 124 -0.61 -0.05 3.54
CA LEU A 124 -0.43 1.08 2.64
C LEU A 124 -0.85 2.37 3.38
N LEU A 125 0.09 2.93 4.15
CA LEU A 125 -0.21 3.98 5.11
C LEU A 125 0.09 5.37 4.57
N TYR A 126 -0.94 6.21 4.45
CA TYR A 126 -0.86 7.60 3.99
C TYR A 126 -0.09 7.79 2.68
N PRO A 127 -0.45 7.03 1.60
CA PRO A 127 0.12 7.25 0.29
C PRO A 127 -0.14 8.69 -0.16
N ASN A 128 0.72 9.19 -1.08
CA ASN A 128 0.48 10.52 -1.65
C ASN A 128 -0.89 10.53 -2.35
N PRO A 129 -1.84 11.39 -1.91
CA PRO A 129 -3.23 11.30 -2.37
C PRO A 129 -3.43 11.80 -3.81
N TYR A 130 -2.50 12.59 -4.36
CA TYR A 130 -2.64 13.18 -5.69
C TYR A 130 -4.05 13.78 -5.94
N PRO A 131 -4.44 14.85 -5.24
CA PRO A 131 -5.85 15.27 -5.12
C PRO A 131 -6.47 15.83 -6.40
N LYS A 132 -5.68 16.20 -7.41
CA LYS A 132 -6.21 16.72 -8.68
C LYS A 132 -6.68 15.57 -9.57
N ALA A 133 -7.82 15.72 -10.25
CA ALA A 133 -8.35 14.73 -11.20
C ALA A 133 -7.32 14.35 -12.30
N SER A 134 -6.50 15.30 -12.77
CA SER A 134 -5.43 15.05 -13.74
C SER A 134 -4.29 14.16 -13.21
N GLN A 135 -4.20 13.94 -11.89
CA GLN A 135 -3.19 13.11 -11.25
C GLN A 135 -3.71 11.69 -10.94
N PHE A 136 -4.92 11.36 -11.34
CA PHE A 136 -5.59 10.09 -11.03
C PHE A 136 -4.69 8.86 -11.30
N ARG A 137 -4.01 8.81 -12.44
CA ARG A 137 -3.11 7.71 -12.81
C ARG A 137 -1.89 7.54 -11.89
N LYS A 138 -1.67 8.45 -10.94
CA LYS A 138 -0.62 8.36 -9.92
C LYS A 138 -1.14 7.74 -8.61
N ARG A 139 -2.46 7.60 -8.45
CA ARG A 139 -3.07 6.87 -7.34
C ARG A 139 -2.89 5.38 -7.57
N TRP A 140 -2.79 4.61 -6.50
CA TRP A 140 -2.53 3.18 -6.63
C TRP A 140 -3.58 2.47 -7.47
N TYR A 141 -4.86 2.68 -7.19
CA TYR A 141 -5.97 2.13 -7.97
C TYR A 141 -6.12 2.76 -9.37
N GLY A 142 -5.54 3.91 -9.64
CA GLY A 142 -5.48 4.54 -10.96
C GLY A 142 -4.28 4.09 -11.80
N SER A 143 -3.42 3.24 -11.26
CA SER A 143 -2.19 2.73 -11.89
C SER A 143 -2.34 1.26 -12.27
N PRO A 144 -1.70 0.77 -13.36
CA PRO A 144 -1.62 -0.65 -13.66
C PRO A 144 -0.97 -1.51 -12.56
N ALA A 145 -0.21 -0.90 -11.62
CA ALA A 145 0.35 -1.59 -10.47
C ALA A 145 -0.71 -2.13 -9.51
N PHE A 146 -1.96 -1.70 -9.65
CA PHE A 146 -3.07 -2.17 -8.81
C PHE A 146 -3.31 -3.67 -8.94
N SER A 147 -3.12 -4.27 -10.13
CA SER A 147 -3.18 -5.72 -10.30
C SER A 147 -2.15 -6.43 -9.41
N ALA A 148 -0.89 -5.99 -9.42
CA ALA A 148 0.15 -6.60 -8.60
C ALA A 148 -0.08 -6.44 -7.08
N LEU A 149 -0.70 -5.33 -6.65
CA LEU A 149 -1.16 -5.17 -5.26
C LEU A 149 -2.18 -6.25 -4.89
N ILE A 150 -3.14 -6.51 -5.77
CA ILE A 150 -4.20 -7.51 -5.56
C ILE A 150 -3.63 -8.92 -5.61
N ASP A 151 -2.80 -9.22 -6.63
CA ASP A 151 -2.19 -10.53 -6.84
C ASP A 151 -1.29 -10.96 -5.65
N LEU A 152 -0.81 -9.98 -4.87
CA LEU A 152 0.00 -10.23 -3.68
C LEU A 152 -0.81 -10.87 -2.55
N GLY A 153 -2.13 -10.61 -2.48
CA GLY A 153 -3.01 -11.17 -1.46
C GLY A 153 -2.84 -10.58 -0.07
N GLY A 154 -3.34 -11.31 0.92
CA GLY A 154 -3.29 -10.98 2.33
C GLY A 154 -4.33 -9.95 2.79
N LEU A 155 -4.34 -9.66 4.08
CA LEU A 155 -5.22 -8.64 4.67
C LEU A 155 -4.66 -7.25 4.38
N LEU A 156 -5.23 -6.57 3.40
CA LEU A 156 -4.84 -5.20 3.04
C LEU A 156 -5.45 -4.18 3.99
N THR A 157 -4.62 -3.31 4.54
CA THR A 157 -5.03 -2.12 5.31
C THR A 157 -4.44 -0.86 4.68
N MET A 158 -5.31 0.01 4.16
CA MET A 158 -4.92 1.33 3.62
C MET A 158 -5.46 2.42 4.54
N ARG A 159 -4.61 3.41 4.90
CA ARG A 159 -5.03 4.62 5.64
C ARG A 159 -4.72 5.90 4.88
N THR A 160 -5.60 6.88 4.99
CA THR A 160 -5.47 8.19 4.34
C THR A 160 -6.19 9.29 5.14
N ASN A 161 -5.83 10.55 4.91
CA ASN A 161 -6.55 11.71 5.43
C ASN A 161 -7.47 12.36 4.37
N TRP A 162 -7.76 11.67 3.27
CA TRP A 162 -8.61 12.21 2.21
C TRP A 162 -9.75 11.22 1.88
N SER A 163 -11.01 11.62 2.20
CA SER A 163 -12.19 10.76 2.07
C SER A 163 -12.40 10.23 0.67
N VAL A 164 -12.25 11.07 -0.37
CA VAL A 164 -12.41 10.65 -1.77
C VAL A 164 -11.42 9.55 -2.14
N TYR A 165 -10.20 9.58 -1.60
CA TYR A 165 -9.22 8.52 -1.84
C TYR A 165 -9.66 7.20 -1.21
N ALA A 166 -10.19 7.26 0.02
CA ALA A 166 -10.71 6.08 0.71
C ALA A 166 -11.93 5.49 -0.03
N GLU A 167 -12.87 6.35 -0.43
CA GLU A 167 -14.06 5.95 -1.18
C GLU A 167 -13.70 5.30 -2.52
N GLU A 168 -12.81 5.92 -3.32
CA GLU A 168 -12.35 5.35 -4.58
C GLU A 168 -11.57 4.04 -4.38
N PHE A 169 -10.82 3.91 -3.28
CA PHE A 169 -10.09 2.68 -2.99
C PHE A 169 -11.05 1.52 -2.68
N VAL A 170 -12.12 1.76 -1.89
CA VAL A 170 -13.20 0.78 -1.67
C VAL A 170 -13.86 0.40 -2.99
N LEU A 171 -14.26 1.38 -3.81
CA LEU A 171 -14.89 1.14 -5.11
C LEU A 171 -13.99 0.34 -6.06
N ALA A 172 -12.67 0.62 -6.05
CA ALA A 172 -11.70 -0.08 -6.87
C ALA A 172 -11.53 -1.55 -6.46
N LEU A 173 -11.44 -1.82 -5.16
CA LEU A 173 -11.37 -3.19 -4.63
C LEU A 173 -12.65 -3.97 -4.94
N ASN A 174 -13.82 -3.36 -4.74
CA ASN A 174 -15.10 -3.99 -5.07
C ASN A 174 -15.24 -4.26 -6.58
N ALA A 175 -14.80 -3.33 -7.43
CA ALA A 175 -14.78 -3.53 -8.89
C ALA A 175 -13.80 -4.63 -9.32
N ALA A 176 -12.77 -4.89 -8.53
CA ALA A 176 -11.84 -6.01 -8.73
C ALA A 176 -12.36 -7.35 -8.18
N GLY A 177 -13.56 -7.38 -7.57
CA GLY A 177 -14.17 -8.59 -7.03
C GLY A 177 -13.84 -8.88 -5.57
N TYR A 178 -13.30 -7.93 -4.81
CA TYR A 178 -12.97 -8.10 -3.40
C TYR A 178 -13.93 -7.32 -2.52
N GLN A 179 -14.41 -7.96 -1.44
CA GLN A 179 -15.20 -7.26 -0.45
C GLN A 179 -14.31 -6.34 0.37
N SER A 180 -14.65 -5.06 0.41
CA SER A 180 -13.89 -4.07 1.17
C SER A 180 -14.79 -3.19 2.02
N SER A 181 -14.26 -2.69 3.13
CA SER A 181 -14.94 -1.76 4.01
C SER A 181 -14.07 -0.54 4.27
N GLY A 182 -14.73 0.63 4.32
CA GLY A 182 -14.10 1.89 4.69
C GLY A 182 -14.75 2.47 5.95
N ARG A 183 -13.93 3.01 6.86
CA ARG A 183 -14.41 3.69 8.08
C ARG A 183 -13.56 4.91 8.40
N GLN A 184 -14.13 5.85 9.14
CA GLN A 184 -13.37 6.93 9.75
C GLN A 184 -12.71 6.42 11.03
N LEU A 185 -11.45 6.85 11.26
CA LEU A 185 -10.70 6.60 12.50
C LEU A 185 -10.94 7.75 13.49
N PHE A 186 -11.04 7.44 14.77
CA PHE A 186 -11.25 8.44 15.84
C PHE A 186 -10.15 8.36 16.90
N ASP A 187 -10.11 7.30 17.69
CA ASP A 187 -9.26 7.19 18.89
C ASP A 187 -8.15 6.14 18.75
N GLU A 188 -8.00 5.53 17.58
CA GLU A 188 -6.98 4.51 17.35
C GLU A 188 -5.57 5.06 17.57
N LYS A 189 -4.68 4.21 18.12
CA LYS A 189 -3.27 4.55 18.29
C LYS A 189 -2.64 4.78 16.90
N PRO A 190 -1.94 5.91 16.71
CA PRO A 190 -1.24 6.19 15.46
C PRO A 190 -0.19 5.13 15.12
N ILE A 191 -0.16 4.69 13.86
CA ILE A 191 0.87 3.77 13.34
C ILE A 191 2.03 4.58 12.73
N THR A 192 1.75 5.76 12.19
CA THR A 192 2.75 6.61 11.52
C THR A 192 2.87 7.98 12.17
N ALA A 193 4.02 8.63 12.01
CA ALA A 193 4.21 10.03 12.40
C ALA A 193 3.26 10.99 11.63
N PHE A 194 2.87 10.64 10.39
CA PHE A 194 1.88 11.41 9.63
C PHE A 194 0.51 11.37 10.30
N GLU A 195 0.09 10.21 10.79
CA GLU A 195 -1.17 10.02 11.49
C GLU A 195 -1.24 10.88 12.75
N THR A 196 -0.18 10.88 13.56
CA THR A 196 -0.07 11.76 14.73
C THR A 196 -0.24 13.23 14.31
N LYS A 197 0.52 13.69 13.33
CA LYS A 197 0.44 15.07 12.82
C LYS A 197 -0.95 15.44 12.30
N TYR A 198 -1.63 14.54 11.60
CA TYR A 198 -2.96 14.80 11.06
C TYR A 198 -4.00 14.87 12.18
N LYS A 199 -3.92 13.97 13.19
CA LYS A 199 -4.77 14.04 14.39
C LYS A 199 -4.60 15.35 15.14
N GLU A 200 -3.35 15.79 15.36
CA GLU A 200 -3.04 17.08 16.02
C GLU A 200 -3.62 18.29 15.26
N ARG A 201 -3.74 18.20 13.94
CA ARG A 201 -4.39 19.24 13.11
C ARG A 201 -5.90 19.17 13.09
N GLY A 202 -6.50 18.11 13.62
CA GLY A 202 -7.95 17.86 13.54
C GLY A 202 -8.40 17.34 12.17
N ASP A 203 -7.50 16.79 11.37
CA ASP A 203 -7.87 16.16 10.08
C ASP A 203 -8.68 14.89 10.33
N SER A 204 -9.69 14.64 9.49
CA SER A 204 -10.35 13.33 9.44
C SER A 204 -9.42 12.28 8.84
N LEU A 205 -9.40 11.10 9.45
CA LEU A 205 -8.59 9.97 9.01
C LEU A 205 -9.50 8.82 8.63
N PHE A 206 -9.12 8.08 7.59
CA PHE A 206 -9.92 6.99 7.03
C PHE A 206 -9.07 5.75 6.89
N GLU A 207 -9.71 4.59 7.12
CA GLU A 207 -9.13 3.27 6.93
C GLU A 207 -9.98 2.48 5.95
N VAL A 208 -9.34 1.78 5.03
CA VAL A 208 -9.96 0.78 4.15
C VAL A 208 -9.30 -0.55 4.40
N VAL A 209 -10.11 -1.59 4.60
CA VAL A 209 -9.67 -2.96 4.84
C VAL A 209 -10.30 -3.89 3.81
N SER A 210 -9.51 -4.83 3.29
CA SER A 210 -9.97 -5.89 2.39
C SER A 210 -9.11 -7.14 2.58
N ASP A 211 -9.75 -8.29 2.67
CA ASP A 211 -9.07 -9.57 2.61
C ASP A 211 -8.91 -9.97 1.13
N LEU A 212 -7.68 -9.88 0.63
CA LEU A 212 -7.37 -10.16 -0.78
C LEU A 212 -7.21 -11.66 -1.08
N ASP A 213 -7.24 -12.52 -0.07
CA ASP A 213 -7.27 -13.97 -0.25
C ASP A 213 -8.71 -14.48 -0.49
N GLN A 214 -9.71 -13.64 -0.24
CA GLN A 214 -11.13 -13.96 -0.38
C GLN A 214 -11.78 -13.12 -1.48
N VAL A 215 -11.93 -13.71 -2.66
CA VAL A 215 -12.75 -13.10 -3.72
C VAL A 215 -14.22 -13.10 -3.29
N ALA A 216 -14.90 -11.97 -3.42
CA ALA A 216 -16.34 -11.90 -3.16
C ALA A 216 -17.05 -12.88 -4.08
N LEU A 217 -17.86 -13.80 -3.49
CA LEU A 217 -18.72 -14.67 -4.26
C LEU A 217 -19.66 -13.79 -5.10
N ALA A 218 -19.65 -13.99 -6.41
CA ALA A 218 -20.58 -13.29 -7.30
C ALA A 218 -22.00 -13.53 -6.75
N GLN A 219 -22.69 -12.45 -6.37
CA GLN A 219 -24.10 -12.54 -6.04
C GLN A 219 -24.82 -12.89 -7.34
N THR A 220 -25.23 -14.15 -7.45
CA THR A 220 -26.07 -14.69 -8.54
C THR A 220 -27.47 -14.08 -8.49
#